data_cbacedcdc34904acb80c59c0826f6242
#
_entry.id   cbacedcdc34904acb80c59c0826f6242
#
_cell.length_a   1.000
_cell.length_b   1.000
_cell.length_c   1.000
_cell.angle_alpha   90.00
_cell.angle_beta   90.00
_cell.angle_gamma   90.00
#
_symmetry.space_group_name_H-M   'P 1'
#
loop_
_entity.id
_entity.type
_entity.pdbx_description
1 polymer ?
#
loop_
_entity_poly.entity_id
_entity_poly.type
_entity_poly.pdbx_seq_one_letter_code
_entity_poly.pdbx_strand_id
1 'polypeptide(L)'
;MPDNGRARITVFSDYVCPFCYLEEPDLARVREKFGDMVGVDWRAYELRPDPIPTLDPDGEYLHRVLNASVYPMARSLGKTLRLPPVQPRSRKALEAAELARERGRFDAMHNALFRAFFEEGRDIGDVEVLLDIGGSVGLDREGLRVALDEGRYTEKVVADERLATRLGVDSVPTMFVTREGASLEEAEKITGAQPYSGRVEAAVEKALGRKKE
;
A
#
# COMPACT_ATOMS: atom_id res chain seq x y z
N MET A 1 13.02 22.50 -25.19
CA MET A 1 12.87 22.44 -23.74
C MET A 1 13.34 21.07 -23.32
N PRO A 2 14.26 20.90 -22.38
CA PRO A 2 14.53 19.56 -21.86
C PRO A 2 13.21 19.04 -21.27
N ASP A 3 12.85 17.85 -21.71
CA ASP A 3 11.72 17.09 -21.18
C ASP A 3 11.93 16.98 -19.65
N ASN A 4 11.17 17.75 -18.90
CA ASN A 4 11.18 17.70 -17.43
C ASN A 4 10.45 16.43 -17.01
N GLY A 5 11.07 15.27 -17.37
CA GLY A 5 10.50 13.95 -17.18
C GLY A 5 10.06 13.78 -15.74
N ARG A 6 8.81 13.35 -15.56
CA ARG A 6 8.28 12.90 -14.26
C ARG A 6 8.70 11.45 -14.04
N ALA A 7 8.92 11.09 -12.80
CA ALA A 7 9.06 9.70 -12.38
C ALA A 7 7.71 9.19 -11.85
N ARG A 8 7.51 7.89 -11.96
CA ARG A 8 6.36 7.18 -11.37
C ARG A 8 6.85 6.04 -10.51
N ILE A 9 6.31 5.95 -9.32
CA ILE A 9 6.49 4.81 -8.41
C ILE A 9 5.17 4.04 -8.40
N THR A 10 5.17 2.84 -8.97
CA THR A 10 4.03 1.92 -8.86
C THR A 10 4.28 0.98 -7.68
N VAL A 11 3.40 1.00 -6.68
CA VAL A 11 3.55 0.27 -5.42
C VAL A 11 2.48 -0.79 -5.31
N PHE A 12 2.88 -2.07 -5.30
CA PHE A 12 1.99 -3.16 -4.91
C PHE A 12 1.99 -3.30 -3.39
N SER A 13 0.81 -3.29 -2.79
CA SER A 13 0.62 -3.17 -1.34
C SER A 13 -0.63 -3.86 -0.85
N ASP A 14 -0.60 -4.27 0.43
CA ASP A 14 -1.74 -4.83 1.14
C ASP A 14 -1.93 -4.11 2.48
N TYR A 15 -3.17 -3.80 2.86
CA TYR A 15 -3.48 -3.13 4.12
C TYR A 15 -3.25 -3.99 5.37
N VAL A 16 -3.10 -5.30 5.21
CA VAL A 16 -2.72 -6.21 6.31
C VAL A 16 -1.21 -6.47 6.39
N CYS A 17 -0.42 -5.87 5.51
CA CYS A 17 1.03 -6.03 5.49
C CYS A 17 1.72 -4.96 6.34
N PRO A 18 2.37 -5.31 7.46
CA PRO A 18 3.04 -4.32 8.31
C PRO A 18 4.23 -3.65 7.61
N PHE A 19 4.92 -4.36 6.71
CA PHE A 19 6.01 -3.78 5.94
C PHE A 19 5.53 -2.73 4.94
N CYS A 20 4.33 -2.89 4.37
CA CYS A 20 3.72 -1.86 3.53
C CYS A 20 3.46 -0.59 4.34
N TYR A 21 2.88 -0.71 5.54
CA TYR A 21 2.65 0.42 6.43
C TYR A 21 3.96 1.11 6.87
N LEU A 22 5.02 0.34 7.12
CA LEU A 22 6.32 0.89 7.56
C LEU A 22 7.13 1.52 6.43
N GLU A 23 6.79 1.28 5.16
CA GLU A 23 7.41 1.95 4.00
C GLU A 23 6.79 3.33 3.71
N GLU A 24 5.57 3.60 4.20
CA GLU A 24 4.87 4.88 4.00
C GLU A 24 5.71 6.13 4.28
N PRO A 25 6.47 6.20 5.41
CA PRO A 25 7.27 7.38 5.72
C PRO A 25 8.35 7.68 4.66
N ASP A 26 8.93 6.64 4.05
CA ASP A 26 9.94 6.83 3.00
C ASP A 26 9.31 7.35 1.71
N LEU A 27 8.17 6.80 1.32
CA LEU A 27 7.40 7.28 0.16
C LEU A 27 6.90 8.72 0.36
N ALA A 28 6.44 9.06 1.56
CA ALA A 28 6.04 10.43 1.89
C ALA A 28 7.23 11.41 1.77
N ARG A 29 8.40 11.03 2.29
CA ARG A 29 9.64 11.82 2.18
C ARG A 29 10.07 12.01 0.72
N VAL A 30 9.98 10.96 -0.10
CA VAL A 30 10.29 11.03 -1.53
C VAL A 30 9.31 11.97 -2.25
N ARG A 31 8.01 11.88 -1.96
CA ARG A 31 6.99 12.81 -2.49
C ARG A 31 7.29 14.26 -2.08
N GLU A 32 7.66 14.49 -0.83
CA GLU A 32 8.03 15.83 -0.34
C GLU A 32 9.27 16.37 -1.06
N LYS A 33 10.32 15.56 -1.20
CA LYS A 33 11.58 15.96 -1.83
C LYS A 33 11.41 16.31 -3.32
N PHE A 34 10.65 15.51 -4.06
CA PHE A 34 10.55 15.64 -5.52
C PHE A 34 9.30 16.41 -5.97
N GLY A 35 8.33 16.61 -5.09
CA GLY A 35 7.09 17.35 -5.41
C GLY A 35 6.40 16.80 -6.64
N ASP A 36 6.00 17.68 -7.55
CA ASP A 36 5.27 17.31 -8.78
C ASP A 36 6.10 16.47 -9.78
N MET A 37 7.40 16.29 -9.54
CA MET A 37 8.25 15.46 -10.40
C MET A 37 8.10 13.96 -10.13
N VAL A 38 7.40 13.54 -9.07
CA VAL A 38 7.15 12.14 -8.78
C VAL A 38 5.67 11.88 -8.52
N GLY A 39 5.12 10.86 -9.18
CA GLY A 39 3.80 10.33 -8.88
C GLY A 39 3.91 8.98 -8.19
N VAL A 40 3.03 8.72 -7.21
CA VAL A 40 2.90 7.39 -6.58
C VAL A 40 1.55 6.80 -6.99
N ASP A 41 1.59 5.60 -7.57
CA ASP A 41 0.42 4.84 -8.00
C ASP A 41 0.34 3.53 -7.22
N TRP A 42 -0.64 3.46 -6.32
CA TRP A 42 -0.88 2.30 -5.48
C TRP A 42 -1.69 1.25 -6.22
N ARG A 43 -1.24 -0.01 -6.15
CA ARG A 43 -1.86 -1.19 -6.72
C ARG A 43 -2.19 -2.20 -5.64
N ALA A 44 -3.34 -2.81 -5.76
CA ALA A 44 -3.79 -3.83 -4.84
C ALA A 44 -2.99 -5.13 -5.00
N TYR A 45 -2.67 -5.75 -3.87
CA TYR A 45 -2.08 -7.09 -3.79
C TYR A 45 -2.54 -7.77 -2.50
N GLU A 46 -3.38 -8.77 -2.58
CA GLU A 46 -3.78 -9.54 -1.41
C GLU A 46 -2.71 -10.58 -1.04
N LEU A 47 -2.17 -10.48 0.16
CA LEU A 47 -1.26 -11.51 0.70
C LEU A 47 -1.96 -12.86 0.88
N ARG A 48 -3.25 -12.82 1.17
CA ARG A 48 -4.07 -14.00 1.48
C ARG A 48 -5.41 -13.94 0.75
N PRO A 49 -5.42 -14.00 -0.61
CA PRO A 49 -6.67 -14.07 -1.36
C PRO A 49 -7.39 -15.39 -1.06
N ASP A 50 -8.71 -15.41 -1.20
CA ASP A 50 -9.47 -16.66 -1.11
C ASP A 50 -8.99 -17.66 -2.18
N PRO A 51 -8.81 -18.95 -1.86
CA PRO A 51 -9.10 -19.68 -0.62
C PRO A 51 -7.90 -19.81 0.36
N ILE A 52 -6.81 -19.07 0.16
CA ILE A 52 -5.64 -19.15 1.05
C ILE A 52 -6.06 -18.75 2.48
N PRO A 53 -5.78 -19.58 3.52
CA PRO A 53 -6.14 -19.25 4.90
C PRO A 53 -5.48 -17.95 5.37
N THR A 54 -6.21 -17.14 6.14
CA THR A 54 -5.63 -16.00 6.86
C THR A 54 -4.72 -16.48 8.00
N LEU A 55 -3.87 -15.59 8.51
CA LEU A 55 -3.01 -15.92 9.63
C LEU A 55 -3.81 -16.03 10.94
N ASP A 56 -3.38 -16.93 11.80
CA ASP A 56 -3.81 -16.95 13.19
C ASP A 56 -3.14 -15.78 13.93
N PRO A 57 -3.91 -14.84 14.53
CA PRO A 57 -3.35 -13.72 15.27
C PRO A 57 -2.50 -14.15 16.47
N ASP A 58 -2.80 -15.32 17.07
CA ASP A 58 -2.04 -15.91 18.17
C ASP A 58 -0.94 -16.90 17.68
N GLY A 59 -0.80 -17.03 16.35
CA GLY A 59 0.10 -17.98 15.73
C GLY A 59 1.58 -17.63 15.89
N GLU A 60 2.42 -18.63 16.19
CA GLU A 60 3.86 -18.47 16.38
C GLU A 60 4.57 -17.76 15.21
N TYR A 61 4.15 -18.04 13.98
CA TYR A 61 4.72 -17.41 12.78
C TYR A 61 4.57 -15.90 12.82
N LEU A 62 3.36 -15.40 13.10
CA LEU A 62 3.08 -13.97 13.16
C LEU A 62 3.88 -13.29 14.28
N HIS A 63 3.85 -13.86 15.49
CA HIS A 63 4.61 -13.34 16.62
C HIS A 63 6.12 -13.31 16.35
N ARG A 64 6.67 -14.34 15.72
CA ARG A 64 8.07 -14.37 15.33
C ARG A 64 8.43 -13.25 14.35
N VAL A 65 7.65 -13.06 13.29
CA VAL A 65 7.90 -12.01 12.28
C VAL A 65 7.78 -10.62 12.91
N LEU A 66 6.76 -10.40 13.72
CA LEU A 66 6.55 -9.13 14.41
C LEU A 66 7.71 -8.78 15.32
N ASN A 67 8.15 -9.71 16.16
CA ASN A 67 9.23 -9.48 17.13
C ASN A 67 10.60 -9.36 16.46
N ALA A 68 10.88 -10.18 15.44
CA ALA A 68 12.18 -10.19 14.79
C ALA A 68 12.42 -9.02 13.84
N SER A 69 11.37 -8.50 13.21
CA SER A 69 11.53 -7.54 12.12
C SER A 69 10.61 -6.31 12.24
N VAL A 70 9.31 -6.50 12.45
CA VAL A 70 8.34 -5.41 12.36
C VAL A 70 8.47 -4.43 13.52
N TYR A 71 8.47 -4.89 14.76
CA TYR A 71 8.58 -4.00 15.92
C TYR A 71 9.92 -3.27 16.01
N PRO A 72 11.09 -3.89 15.71
CA PRO A 72 12.34 -3.15 15.60
C PRO A 72 12.30 -2.04 14.55
N MET A 73 11.77 -2.34 13.36
CA MET A 73 11.61 -1.34 12.30
C MET A 73 10.64 -0.23 12.70
N ALA A 74 9.49 -0.56 13.28
CA ALA A 74 8.52 0.43 13.78
C ALA A 74 9.17 1.38 14.80
N ARG A 75 9.91 0.84 15.77
CA ARG A 75 10.63 1.67 16.77
C ARG A 75 11.64 2.61 16.14
N SER A 76 12.38 2.16 15.12
CA SER A 76 13.34 3.03 14.41
C SER A 76 12.67 4.17 13.65
N LEU A 77 11.39 4.02 13.32
CA LEU A 77 10.55 5.03 12.65
C LEU A 77 9.72 5.88 13.64
N GLY A 78 9.88 5.66 14.96
CA GLY A 78 9.06 6.32 15.97
C GLY A 78 7.59 5.93 15.94
N LYS A 79 7.25 4.77 15.30
CA LYS A 79 5.89 4.26 15.21
C LYS A 79 5.62 3.21 16.28
N THR A 80 4.39 3.22 16.81
CA THR A 80 3.89 2.18 17.72
C THR A 80 2.82 1.37 16.99
N LEU A 81 3.12 0.10 16.75
CA LEU A 81 2.17 -0.83 16.18
C LEU A 81 1.54 -1.67 17.29
N ARG A 82 0.25 -1.94 17.14
CA ARG A 82 -0.47 -2.93 17.93
C ARG A 82 -0.67 -4.17 17.08
N LEU A 83 -0.49 -5.36 17.67
CA LEU A 83 -0.91 -6.59 17.03
C LEU A 83 -2.44 -6.55 16.91
N PRO A 84 -3.00 -6.54 15.68
CA PRO A 84 -4.42 -6.59 15.52
C PRO A 84 -4.99 -7.91 16.09
N PRO A 85 -6.15 -7.88 16.75
CA PRO A 85 -6.76 -9.08 17.36
C PRO A 85 -7.28 -10.06 16.30
N VAL A 86 -7.29 -9.65 15.03
CA VAL A 86 -7.74 -10.44 13.88
C VAL A 86 -6.79 -10.26 12.72
N GLN A 87 -6.75 -11.25 11.84
CA GLN A 87 -6.02 -11.20 10.57
C GLN A 87 -7.03 -11.38 9.42
N PRO A 88 -7.69 -10.29 9.01
CA PRO A 88 -8.79 -10.36 8.04
C PRO A 88 -8.28 -10.56 6.61
N ARG A 89 -9.21 -10.89 5.71
CA ARG A 89 -9.00 -10.70 4.29
C ARG A 89 -9.06 -9.22 3.95
N SER A 90 -8.13 -8.77 3.13
CA SER A 90 -8.00 -7.34 2.79
C SER A 90 -8.84 -6.90 1.59
N ARG A 91 -9.49 -7.82 0.85
CA ARG A 91 -10.23 -7.52 -0.36
C ARG A 91 -11.16 -6.33 -0.22
N LYS A 92 -12.02 -6.32 0.80
CA LYS A 92 -13.01 -5.25 1.00
C LYS A 92 -12.35 -3.91 1.34
N ALA A 93 -11.23 -3.91 2.05
CA ALA A 93 -10.45 -2.69 2.33
C ALA A 93 -9.81 -2.14 1.04
N LEU A 94 -9.28 -3.01 0.18
CA LEU A 94 -8.73 -2.63 -1.14
C LEU A 94 -9.84 -2.07 -2.06
N GLU A 95 -11.02 -2.70 -2.09
CA GLU A 95 -12.18 -2.20 -2.84
C GLU A 95 -12.65 -0.82 -2.33
N ALA A 96 -12.70 -0.62 -1.01
CA ALA A 96 -13.04 0.65 -0.40
C ALA A 96 -12.04 1.77 -0.77
N ALA A 97 -10.75 1.43 -0.85
CA ALA A 97 -9.72 2.37 -1.30
C ALA A 97 -9.89 2.76 -2.79
N GLU A 98 -10.35 1.83 -3.65
CA GLU A 98 -10.63 2.15 -5.05
C GLU A 98 -11.87 3.05 -5.21
N LEU A 99 -12.94 2.85 -4.41
CA LEU A 99 -14.03 3.82 -4.35
C LEU A 99 -13.52 5.21 -3.92
N ALA A 100 -12.68 5.24 -2.88
CA ALA A 100 -12.08 6.50 -2.41
C ALA A 100 -11.23 7.16 -3.51
N ARG A 101 -10.53 6.39 -4.33
CA ARG A 101 -9.78 6.88 -5.49
C ARG A 101 -10.70 7.56 -6.50
N GLU A 102 -11.81 6.92 -6.87
CA GLU A 102 -12.81 7.49 -7.76
C GLU A 102 -13.38 8.82 -7.23
N ARG A 103 -13.50 8.93 -5.91
CA ARG A 103 -14.03 10.12 -5.21
C ARG A 103 -12.97 11.18 -4.87
N GLY A 104 -11.71 10.99 -5.29
CA GLY A 104 -10.61 11.91 -4.97
C GLY A 104 -10.23 11.93 -3.48
N ARG A 105 -10.46 10.81 -2.77
CA ARG A 105 -10.21 10.64 -1.34
C ARG A 105 -9.21 9.53 -1.03
N PHE A 106 -8.47 9.06 -2.04
CA PHE A 106 -7.60 7.90 -1.91
C PHE A 106 -6.57 8.06 -0.78
N ASP A 107 -5.76 9.13 -0.78
CA ASP A 107 -4.71 9.32 0.22
C ASP A 107 -5.27 9.35 1.66
N ALA A 108 -6.44 9.97 1.85
CA ALA A 108 -7.10 10.01 3.15
C ALA A 108 -7.57 8.62 3.60
N MET A 109 -8.21 7.87 2.71
CA MET A 109 -8.70 6.51 2.98
C MET A 109 -7.55 5.54 3.21
N HIS A 110 -6.51 5.60 2.38
CA HIS A 110 -5.30 4.78 2.46
C HIS A 110 -4.61 4.92 3.83
N ASN A 111 -4.36 6.15 4.25
CA ASN A 111 -3.78 6.40 5.57
C ASN A 111 -4.69 5.97 6.72
N ALA A 112 -6.01 6.16 6.58
CA ALA A 112 -6.97 5.78 7.60
C ALA A 112 -7.08 4.26 7.76
N LEU A 113 -7.03 3.50 6.67
CA LEU A 113 -7.04 2.03 6.69
C LEU A 113 -5.81 1.47 7.41
N PHE A 114 -4.61 1.93 7.08
CA PHE A 114 -3.38 1.51 7.75
C PHE A 114 -3.40 1.87 9.24
N ARG A 115 -3.82 3.08 9.59
CA ARG A 115 -3.92 3.50 10.98
C ARG A 115 -4.94 2.66 11.75
N ALA A 116 -6.13 2.45 11.19
CA ALA A 116 -7.18 1.66 11.81
C ALA A 116 -6.69 0.24 12.13
N PHE A 117 -5.98 -0.39 11.21
CA PHE A 117 -5.49 -1.75 11.40
C PHE A 117 -4.27 -1.82 12.33
N PHE A 118 -3.21 -1.04 12.09
CA PHE A 118 -1.93 -1.18 12.80
C PHE A 118 -1.79 -0.34 14.07
N GLU A 119 -2.53 0.75 14.21
CA GLU A 119 -2.45 1.61 15.41
C GLU A 119 -3.65 1.43 16.33
N GLU A 120 -4.86 1.25 15.75
CA GLU A 120 -6.11 1.16 16.49
C GLU A 120 -6.55 -0.29 16.75
N GLY A 121 -6.01 -1.28 16.03
CA GLY A 121 -6.34 -2.70 16.15
C GLY A 121 -7.76 -3.02 15.66
N ARG A 122 -8.29 -2.25 14.70
CA ARG A 122 -9.63 -2.45 14.13
C ARG A 122 -9.60 -3.50 13.02
N ASP A 123 -10.67 -4.27 12.92
CA ASP A 123 -10.85 -5.26 11.86
C ASP A 123 -11.26 -4.58 10.54
N ILE A 124 -10.32 -4.40 9.62
CA ILE A 124 -10.59 -3.83 8.29
C ILE A 124 -11.22 -4.83 7.30
N GLY A 125 -11.51 -6.05 7.74
CA GLY A 125 -12.36 -7.01 7.00
C GLY A 125 -13.84 -6.83 7.31
N ASP A 126 -14.18 -6.15 8.42
CA ASP A 126 -15.55 -5.83 8.81
C ASP A 126 -16.05 -4.62 8.00
N VAL A 127 -17.18 -4.84 7.31
CA VAL A 127 -17.81 -3.79 6.48
C VAL A 127 -18.21 -2.57 7.30
N GLU A 128 -18.73 -2.73 8.52
CA GLU A 128 -19.11 -1.60 9.38
C GLU A 128 -17.89 -0.75 9.75
N VAL A 129 -16.74 -1.39 10.02
CA VAL A 129 -15.47 -0.68 10.26
C VAL A 129 -15.03 0.10 9.02
N LEU A 130 -15.16 -0.50 7.82
CA LEU A 130 -14.83 0.19 6.57
C LEU A 130 -15.76 1.38 6.30
N LEU A 131 -17.04 1.25 6.62
CA LEU A 131 -18.02 2.33 6.49
C LEU A 131 -17.73 3.50 7.46
N ASP A 132 -17.30 3.20 8.67
CA ASP A 132 -16.90 4.23 9.64
C ASP A 132 -15.63 4.96 9.17
N ILE A 133 -14.63 4.21 8.68
CA ILE A 133 -13.41 4.79 8.12
C ILE A 133 -13.76 5.67 6.91
N GLY A 134 -14.56 5.14 5.98
CA GLY A 134 -15.01 5.87 4.78
C GLY A 134 -15.74 7.16 5.12
N GLY A 135 -16.67 7.11 6.09
CA GLY A 135 -17.38 8.29 6.58
C GLY A 135 -16.44 9.33 7.18
N SER A 136 -15.41 8.91 7.93
CA SER A 136 -14.43 9.81 8.54
C SER A 136 -13.58 10.59 7.51
N VAL A 137 -13.44 10.05 6.30
CA VAL A 137 -12.70 10.69 5.19
C VAL A 137 -13.61 11.35 4.15
N GLY A 138 -14.92 11.43 4.46
CA GLY A 138 -15.90 12.15 3.64
C GLY A 138 -16.50 11.34 2.49
N LEU A 139 -16.46 10.01 2.55
CA LEU A 139 -17.22 9.16 1.64
C LEU A 139 -18.68 9.03 2.12
N ASP A 140 -19.59 8.91 1.15
CA ASP A 140 -20.97 8.55 1.45
C ASP A 140 -21.05 7.10 1.95
N ARG A 141 -21.59 6.94 3.18
CA ARG A 141 -21.64 5.65 3.87
C ARG A 141 -22.48 4.62 3.11
N GLU A 142 -23.66 5.05 2.61
CA GLU A 142 -24.54 4.14 1.87
C GLU A 142 -23.96 3.79 0.50
N GLY A 143 -23.40 4.76 -0.21
CA GLY A 143 -22.71 4.51 -1.47
C GLY A 143 -21.52 3.56 -1.34
N LEU A 144 -20.76 3.65 -0.23
CA LEU A 144 -19.67 2.71 0.06
C LEU A 144 -20.23 1.32 0.36
N ARG A 145 -21.30 1.18 1.16
CA ARG A 145 -21.93 -0.11 1.45
C ARG A 145 -22.37 -0.81 0.17
N VAL A 146 -23.15 -0.12 -0.65
CA VAL A 146 -23.64 -0.66 -1.93
C VAL A 146 -22.48 -1.10 -2.84
N ALA A 147 -21.42 -0.29 -2.93
CA ALA A 147 -20.25 -0.62 -3.76
C ALA A 147 -19.52 -1.87 -3.27
N LEU A 148 -19.41 -2.05 -1.93
CA LEU A 148 -18.79 -3.23 -1.34
C LEU A 148 -19.67 -4.48 -1.49
N ASP A 149 -20.98 -4.37 -1.30
CA ASP A 149 -21.93 -5.48 -1.42
C ASP A 149 -22.01 -6.00 -2.86
N GLU A 150 -22.04 -5.08 -3.85
CA GLU A 150 -22.03 -5.39 -5.27
C GLU A 150 -20.66 -5.86 -5.80
N GLY A 151 -19.58 -5.73 -5.02
CA GLY A 151 -18.23 -6.01 -5.48
C GLY A 151 -17.78 -5.12 -6.64
N ARG A 152 -18.22 -3.85 -6.67
CA ARG A 152 -18.03 -2.92 -7.80
C ARG A 152 -16.57 -2.77 -8.23
N TYR A 153 -15.64 -2.88 -7.28
CA TYR A 153 -14.20 -2.73 -7.51
C TYR A 153 -13.42 -4.05 -7.48
N THR A 154 -14.12 -5.19 -7.35
CA THR A 154 -13.47 -6.53 -7.32
C THR A 154 -12.58 -6.76 -8.54
N GLU A 155 -13.11 -6.49 -9.75
CA GLU A 155 -12.32 -6.68 -10.99
C GLU A 155 -11.11 -5.74 -11.07
N LYS A 156 -11.18 -4.55 -10.47
CA LYS A 156 -10.03 -3.63 -10.40
C LYS A 156 -8.92 -4.20 -9.52
N VAL A 157 -9.26 -4.73 -8.34
CA VAL A 157 -8.32 -5.39 -7.43
C VAL A 157 -7.71 -6.62 -8.10
N VAL A 158 -8.53 -7.48 -8.69
CA VAL A 158 -8.08 -8.68 -9.41
C VAL A 158 -7.19 -8.34 -10.62
N ALA A 159 -7.47 -7.25 -11.32
CA ALA A 159 -6.63 -6.80 -12.43
C ALA A 159 -5.23 -6.37 -11.95
N ASP A 160 -5.14 -5.70 -10.80
CA ASP A 160 -3.85 -5.33 -10.20
C ASP A 160 -3.06 -6.59 -9.75
N GLU A 161 -3.72 -7.60 -9.18
CA GLU A 161 -3.10 -8.89 -8.82
C GLU A 161 -2.58 -9.67 -10.04
N ARG A 162 -3.37 -9.67 -11.12
CA ARG A 162 -2.92 -10.26 -12.40
C ARG A 162 -1.71 -9.50 -12.96
N LEU A 163 -1.67 -8.18 -12.83
CA LEU A 163 -0.51 -7.38 -13.21
C LEU A 163 0.69 -7.72 -12.32
N ALA A 164 0.50 -7.80 -11.00
CA ALA A 164 1.55 -8.23 -10.07
C ALA A 164 2.16 -9.58 -10.45
N THR A 165 1.30 -10.56 -10.76
CA THR A 165 1.73 -11.89 -11.22
C THR A 165 2.58 -11.82 -12.49
N ARG A 166 2.15 -11.05 -13.50
CA ARG A 166 2.92 -10.87 -14.75
C ARG A 166 4.28 -10.23 -14.51
N LEU A 167 4.37 -9.30 -13.54
CA LEU A 167 5.61 -8.60 -13.19
C LEU A 167 6.48 -9.39 -12.18
N GLY A 168 6.08 -10.63 -11.84
CA GLY A 168 6.81 -11.46 -10.89
C GLY A 168 6.85 -10.87 -9.48
N VAL A 169 5.76 -10.22 -9.04
CA VAL A 169 5.60 -9.80 -7.64
C VAL A 169 5.15 -10.99 -6.82
N ASP A 170 5.93 -11.34 -5.81
CA ASP A 170 5.70 -12.46 -4.90
C ASP A 170 5.60 -12.03 -3.42
N SER A 171 5.86 -10.76 -3.17
CA SER A 171 5.85 -10.17 -1.82
C SER A 171 5.58 -8.68 -1.88
N VAL A 172 5.09 -8.09 -0.79
CA VAL A 172 4.81 -6.67 -0.69
C VAL A 172 5.44 -6.05 0.58
N PRO A 173 5.80 -4.77 0.54
CA PRO A 173 5.68 -3.86 -0.61
C PRO A 173 6.65 -4.23 -1.72
N THR A 174 6.20 -4.13 -2.97
CA THR A 174 7.08 -4.15 -4.15
C THR A 174 6.80 -2.90 -4.97
N MET A 175 7.86 -2.18 -5.28
CA MET A 175 7.81 -0.91 -6.01
C MET A 175 8.50 -1.04 -7.36
N PHE A 176 7.92 -0.42 -8.37
CA PHE A 176 8.49 -0.27 -9.70
C PHE A 176 8.68 1.22 -9.96
N VAL A 177 9.91 1.65 -10.15
CA VAL A 177 10.24 3.06 -10.40
C VAL A 177 10.62 3.24 -11.87
N THR A 178 9.83 4.07 -12.57
CA THR A 178 10.04 4.36 -14.00
C THR A 178 10.05 5.87 -14.26
N ARG A 179 10.48 6.25 -15.47
CA ARG A 179 10.04 7.51 -16.05
C ARG A 179 8.53 7.42 -16.38
N GLU A 180 7.78 8.49 -16.20
CA GLU A 180 6.37 8.51 -16.54
C GLU A 180 6.14 8.12 -18.01
N GLY A 181 5.20 7.21 -18.25
CA GLY A 181 4.92 6.66 -19.58
C GLY A 181 5.82 5.50 -20.04
N ALA A 182 6.89 5.17 -19.30
CA ALA A 182 7.68 3.98 -19.59
C ALA A 182 7.00 2.70 -19.07
N SER A 183 7.38 1.55 -19.65
CA SER A 183 6.86 0.24 -19.27
C SER A 183 7.32 -0.18 -17.88
N LEU A 184 6.47 -0.91 -17.14
CA LEU A 184 6.82 -1.47 -15.83
C LEU A 184 7.83 -2.63 -15.95
N GLU A 185 7.94 -3.27 -17.10
CA GLU A 185 8.96 -4.29 -17.39
C GLU A 185 10.37 -3.72 -17.45
N GLU A 186 10.51 -2.42 -17.74
CA GLU A 186 11.79 -1.69 -17.79
C GLU A 186 12.11 -0.98 -16.46
N ALA A 187 11.22 -1.08 -15.48
CA ALA A 187 11.34 -0.40 -14.20
C ALA A 187 12.46 -0.93 -13.33
N GLU A 188 13.00 -0.06 -12.50
CA GLU A 188 13.79 -0.52 -11.35
C GLU A 188 12.84 -1.11 -10.30
N LYS A 189 12.96 -2.43 -10.07
CA LYS A 189 12.16 -3.17 -9.08
C LYS A 189 12.83 -3.13 -7.72
N ILE A 190 12.08 -2.69 -6.70
CA ILE A 190 12.50 -2.64 -5.30
C ILE A 190 11.52 -3.49 -4.50
N THR A 191 12.01 -4.54 -3.83
CA THR A 191 11.18 -5.46 -3.06
C THR A 191 11.49 -5.32 -1.57
N GLY A 192 10.45 -5.38 -0.74
CA GLY A 192 10.50 -5.30 0.71
C GLY A 192 10.67 -3.88 1.24
N ALA A 193 10.26 -3.69 2.49
CA ALA A 193 10.41 -2.41 3.16
C ALA A 193 11.86 -2.18 3.61
N GLN A 194 12.41 -1.06 3.22
CA GLN A 194 13.73 -0.59 3.64
C GLN A 194 13.69 0.93 3.85
N PRO A 195 12.83 1.41 4.76
CA PRO A 195 12.60 2.83 4.94
C PRO A 195 13.91 3.56 5.27
N TYR A 196 14.04 4.75 4.69
CA TYR A 196 15.23 5.60 4.82
C TYR A 196 16.56 5.01 4.30
N SER A 197 16.52 3.92 3.56
CA SER A 197 17.72 3.36 2.92
C SER A 197 18.24 4.21 1.75
N GLY A 198 17.43 5.15 1.26
CA GLY A 198 17.71 5.95 0.07
C GLY A 198 17.54 5.22 -1.26
N ARG A 199 17.09 3.96 -1.26
CA ARG A 199 16.92 3.16 -2.50
C ARG A 199 15.84 3.73 -3.41
N VAL A 200 14.67 4.05 -2.85
CA VAL A 200 13.55 4.63 -3.62
C VAL A 200 13.95 5.99 -4.18
N GLU A 201 14.59 6.82 -3.36
CA GLU A 201 15.10 8.13 -3.77
C GLU A 201 16.09 8.03 -4.94
N ALA A 202 17.08 7.13 -4.83
CA ALA A 202 18.07 6.90 -5.88
C ALA A 202 17.43 6.39 -7.19
N ALA A 203 16.44 5.51 -7.10
CA ALA A 203 15.70 5.04 -8.27
C ALA A 203 14.91 6.17 -8.95
N VAL A 204 14.29 7.06 -8.17
CA VAL A 204 13.60 8.25 -8.68
C VAL A 204 14.57 9.20 -9.37
N GLU A 205 15.74 9.48 -8.76
CA GLU A 205 16.77 10.32 -9.39
C GLU A 205 17.23 9.76 -10.73
N LYS A 206 17.46 8.44 -10.79
CA LYS A 206 17.81 7.74 -12.03
C LYS A 206 16.71 7.84 -13.09
N ALA A 207 15.43 7.63 -12.69
CA ALA A 207 14.28 7.75 -13.59
C ALA A 207 14.14 9.19 -14.15
N LEU A 208 14.49 10.19 -13.36
CA LEU A 208 14.53 11.60 -13.77
C LEU A 208 15.75 11.96 -14.60
N GLY A 209 16.67 11.03 -14.85
CA GLY A 209 17.92 11.29 -15.59
C GLY A 209 18.95 12.11 -14.82
N ARG A 210 18.81 12.22 -13.50
CA ARG A 210 19.77 12.93 -12.63
C ARG A 210 20.95 12.00 -12.34
N LYS A 211 22.17 12.45 -12.67
CA LYS A 211 23.40 11.74 -12.27
C LYS A 211 23.65 11.99 -10.78
N LYS A 212 24.09 10.97 -10.05
CA LYS A 212 24.70 11.18 -8.73
C LYS A 212 25.95 12.06 -8.94
N GLU A 213 25.96 13.23 -8.31
CA GLU A 213 27.19 13.97 -8.11
C GLU A 213 28.11 13.24 -7.13
#